data_91b85817dcdc48266bf6c0c0120eb9a3
#
_entry.id   91b85817dcdc48266bf6c0c0120eb9a3
#
_cell.length_a   1.000
_cell.length_b   1.000
_cell.length_c   1.000
_cell.angle_alpha   90.00
_cell.angle_beta   90.00
_cell.angle_gamma   90.00
#
_symmetry.space_group_name_H-M   'P 1'
#
loop_
_entity.id
_entity.type
_entity.pdbx_description
1 polymer ?
#
loop_
_entity_poly.entity_id
_entity_poly.type
_entity_poly.pdbx_seq_one_letter_code
_entity_poly.pdbx_strand_id
1 'polypeptide(L)'
;MIVQSGFQRNFARVNLIKDPITLNNRLAILLSVVFHPLIITTYLFALLFILAPDLVGVSAFELPALGSLLMLLWLNTFIAPAIMMFYFKKMGMITSLYVEDAAERRIPYVACVIIYGLATYLFGWQLQPIGELAPQISVILASVTLSLALIAMVSYFWKISAHATGIGGVIGMLSGLMIRFDESALLMPLITTILIGGWLMSARLQLNAHTPAQIVAGVFCGLTVSSATVYFFF
;
A
#
# COMPACT_ATOMS: atom_id res chain seq x y z
N MET A 1 16.20 -45.34 34.59
CA MET A 1 17.22 -44.29 34.42
C MET A 1 17.00 -43.74 33.00
N ILE A 2 16.11 -42.75 32.85
CA ILE A 2 15.67 -42.20 31.57
C ILE A 2 16.31 -40.82 31.45
N VAL A 3 17.22 -40.70 30.47
CA VAL A 3 17.87 -39.44 30.13
C VAL A 3 16.91 -38.61 29.31
N GLN A 4 16.38 -37.53 29.88
CA GLN A 4 15.66 -36.48 29.14
C GLN A 4 16.68 -35.60 28.43
N SER A 5 16.84 -35.78 27.11
CA SER A 5 17.54 -34.84 26.26
C SER A 5 16.63 -33.64 26.00
N GLY A 6 16.84 -32.56 26.74
CA GLY A 6 16.22 -31.28 26.52
C GLY A 6 16.67 -30.64 25.22
N PHE A 7 15.88 -30.74 24.18
CA PHE A 7 16.04 -29.97 22.95
C PHE A 7 15.59 -28.53 23.23
N GLN A 8 16.46 -27.73 23.84
CA GLN A 8 16.28 -26.29 23.92
C GLN A 8 16.42 -25.70 22.51
N ARG A 9 15.30 -25.41 21.90
CA ARG A 9 15.26 -24.51 20.72
C ARG A 9 15.59 -23.10 21.22
N ASN A 10 16.84 -22.72 21.13
CA ASN A 10 17.25 -21.32 21.24
C ASN A 10 16.72 -20.58 20.01
N PHE A 11 15.48 -20.10 20.09
CA PHE A 11 15.04 -19.00 19.25
C PHE A 11 15.80 -17.76 19.73
N ALA A 12 16.93 -17.47 19.10
CA ALA A 12 17.57 -16.19 19.25
C ALA A 12 16.53 -15.13 18.83
N ARG A 13 15.95 -14.45 19.82
CA ARG A 13 15.26 -13.18 19.60
C ARG A 13 16.33 -12.26 19.00
N VAL A 14 16.26 -12.04 17.71
CA VAL A 14 17.05 -11.01 17.05
C VAL A 14 16.58 -9.69 17.63
N ASN A 15 17.36 -9.18 18.58
CA ASN A 15 17.17 -7.84 19.15
C ASN A 15 17.56 -6.84 18.04
N LEU A 16 16.65 -6.47 17.19
CA LEU A 16 16.82 -5.49 16.09
C LEU A 16 17.27 -4.10 16.56
N ILE A 17 17.44 -3.90 17.88
CA ILE A 17 17.84 -2.61 18.48
C ILE A 17 19.31 -2.61 18.96
N LYS A 18 20.04 -3.73 18.88
CA LYS A 18 21.42 -3.81 19.45
C LYS A 18 22.56 -3.69 18.45
N ASP A 19 22.30 -3.80 17.16
CA ASP A 19 23.33 -3.51 16.18
C ASP A 19 23.38 -2.00 15.91
N PRO A 20 24.58 -1.38 15.85
CA PRO A 20 24.68 0.02 15.49
C PRO A 20 23.96 0.23 14.16
N ILE A 21 22.99 1.15 14.13
CA ILE A 21 22.20 1.44 12.91
C ILE A 21 23.17 1.86 11.83
N THR A 22 23.52 0.95 10.94
CA THR A 22 24.40 1.22 9.80
C THR A 22 23.73 2.22 8.87
N LEU A 23 24.52 2.96 8.08
CA LEU A 23 23.99 3.90 7.08
C LEU A 23 22.98 3.21 6.15
N ASN A 24 23.25 1.97 5.76
CA ASN A 24 22.37 1.15 4.92
C ASN A 24 21.01 0.88 5.59
N ASN A 25 20.98 0.59 6.90
CA ASN A 25 19.74 0.38 7.63
C ASN A 25 18.93 1.67 7.76
N ARG A 26 19.58 2.82 7.92
CA ARG A 26 18.90 4.13 7.93
C ARG A 26 18.23 4.42 6.59
N LEU A 27 18.91 4.18 5.48
CA LEU A 27 18.35 4.33 4.14
C LEU A 27 17.19 3.38 3.89
N ALA A 28 17.30 2.12 4.32
CA ALA A 28 16.21 1.14 4.21
C ALA A 28 14.97 1.55 5.00
N ILE A 29 15.14 2.09 6.21
CA ILE A 29 14.03 2.64 7.03
C ILE A 29 13.43 3.85 6.33
N LEU A 30 14.25 4.80 5.86
CA LEU A 30 13.78 6.00 5.16
C LEU A 30 12.93 5.64 3.93
N LEU A 31 13.42 4.72 3.07
CA LEU A 31 12.67 4.23 1.92
C LEU A 31 11.33 3.61 2.33
N SER A 32 11.32 2.80 3.39
CA SER A 32 10.11 2.16 3.88
C SER A 32 9.09 3.18 4.46
N VAL A 33 9.56 4.30 5.00
CA VAL A 33 8.69 5.37 5.51
C VAL A 33 8.17 6.25 4.38
N VAL A 34 9.05 6.69 3.46
CA VAL A 34 8.67 7.52 2.31
C VAL A 34 7.68 6.80 1.39
N PHE A 35 7.93 5.51 1.13
CA PHE A 35 7.03 4.67 0.32
C PHE A 35 6.17 3.76 1.20
N HIS A 36 5.63 4.33 2.28
CA HIS A 36 4.70 3.60 3.14
C HIS A 36 3.42 3.24 2.36
N PRO A 37 2.87 2.01 2.49
CA PRO A 37 1.72 1.57 1.70
C PRO A 37 0.50 2.50 1.79
N LEU A 38 0.29 3.17 2.92
CA LEU A 38 -0.81 4.13 3.08
C LEU A 38 -0.63 5.40 2.22
N ILE A 39 0.60 5.86 1.97
CA ILE A 39 0.85 7.08 1.19
C ILE A 39 1.00 6.81 -0.31
N ILE A 40 1.34 5.59 -0.69
CA ILE A 40 1.52 5.17 -2.10
C ILE A 40 0.24 5.45 -2.91
N THR A 41 -0.94 5.24 -2.32
CA THR A 41 -2.23 5.55 -2.97
C THR A 41 -2.35 7.04 -3.32
N THR A 42 -1.93 7.93 -2.42
CA THR A 42 -1.92 9.38 -2.69
C THR A 42 -0.93 9.74 -3.80
N TYR A 43 0.25 9.11 -3.82
CA TYR A 43 1.22 9.31 -4.90
C TYR A 43 0.68 8.86 -6.25
N LEU A 44 -0.03 7.74 -6.31
CA LEU A 44 -0.69 7.28 -7.52
C LEU A 44 -1.71 8.31 -8.03
N PHE A 45 -2.59 8.83 -7.17
CA PHE A 45 -3.55 9.86 -7.57
C PHE A 45 -2.87 11.15 -8.02
N ALA A 46 -1.87 11.64 -7.29
CA ALA A 46 -1.11 12.83 -7.69
C ALA A 46 -0.48 12.68 -9.07
N LEU A 47 0.11 11.51 -9.33
CA LEU A 47 0.72 11.17 -10.62
C LEU A 47 -0.33 11.15 -11.75
N LEU A 48 -1.47 10.49 -11.55
CA LEU A 48 -2.53 10.40 -12.55
C LEU A 48 -3.19 11.76 -12.79
N PHE A 49 -3.40 12.58 -11.78
CA PHE A 49 -3.96 13.93 -11.92
C PHE A 49 -3.07 14.87 -12.75
N ILE A 50 -1.75 14.67 -12.68
CA ILE A 50 -0.78 15.49 -13.42
C ILE A 50 -0.56 14.99 -14.84
N LEU A 51 -0.44 13.68 -15.03
CA LEU A 51 0.04 13.08 -16.28
C LEU A 51 -1.06 12.48 -17.15
N ALA A 52 -2.18 12.09 -16.56
CA ALA A 52 -3.28 11.45 -17.28
C ALA A 52 -4.65 11.90 -16.71
N PRO A 53 -4.92 13.23 -16.60
CA PRO A 53 -6.14 13.75 -15.97
C PRO A 53 -7.41 13.29 -16.70
N ASP A 54 -7.36 13.10 -18.00
CA ASP A 54 -8.50 12.63 -18.81
C ASP A 54 -8.89 11.21 -18.45
N LEU A 55 -7.92 10.33 -18.18
CA LEU A 55 -8.18 8.94 -17.82
C LEU A 55 -8.87 8.77 -16.47
N VAL A 56 -8.73 9.76 -15.58
CA VAL A 56 -9.36 9.74 -14.25
C VAL A 56 -10.51 10.73 -14.11
N GLY A 57 -10.89 11.40 -15.22
CA GLY A 57 -12.07 12.27 -15.30
C GLY A 57 -11.89 13.62 -14.61
N VAL A 58 -10.65 14.10 -14.39
CA VAL A 58 -10.38 15.35 -13.66
C VAL A 58 -9.84 16.48 -14.52
N SER A 59 -9.78 16.31 -15.85
CA SER A 59 -9.26 17.30 -16.77
C SER A 59 -10.03 18.62 -16.79
N ALA A 60 -11.31 18.58 -16.44
CA ALA A 60 -12.15 19.78 -16.32
C ALA A 60 -11.96 20.56 -15.01
N PHE A 61 -11.20 20.02 -14.04
CA PHE A 61 -11.02 20.66 -12.74
C PHE A 61 -9.88 21.68 -12.79
N GLU A 62 -10.14 22.86 -12.21
CA GLU A 62 -9.09 23.85 -11.99
C GLU A 62 -8.06 23.36 -10.96
N LEU A 63 -6.83 23.90 -11.00
CA LEU A 63 -5.74 23.53 -10.08
C LEU A 63 -6.11 23.59 -8.60
N PRO A 64 -6.84 24.60 -8.08
CA PRO A 64 -7.26 24.63 -6.68
C PRO A 64 -8.21 23.46 -6.32
N ALA A 65 -9.10 23.08 -7.24
CA ALA A 65 -10.02 21.97 -7.05
C ALA A 65 -9.27 20.62 -7.04
N LEU A 66 -8.30 20.44 -7.95
CA LEU A 66 -7.42 19.25 -7.96
C LEU A 66 -6.61 19.14 -6.67
N GLY A 67 -6.05 20.27 -6.18
CA GLY A 67 -5.34 20.30 -4.90
C GLY A 67 -6.24 19.90 -3.72
N SER A 68 -7.46 20.42 -3.67
CA SER A 68 -8.45 20.09 -2.65
C SER A 68 -8.86 18.62 -2.72
N LEU A 69 -9.07 18.09 -3.91
CA LEU A 69 -9.41 16.69 -4.16
C LEU A 69 -8.27 15.76 -3.72
N LEU A 70 -7.03 16.08 -4.07
CA LEU A 70 -5.86 15.31 -3.66
C LEU A 70 -5.67 15.36 -2.14
N MET A 71 -5.90 16.51 -1.50
CA MET A 71 -5.88 16.65 -0.05
C MET A 71 -6.95 15.79 0.62
N LEU A 72 -8.16 15.75 0.08
CA LEU A 72 -9.24 14.92 0.59
C LEU A 72 -8.90 13.41 0.46
N LEU A 73 -8.32 13.00 -0.67
CA LEU A 73 -7.81 11.65 -0.86
C LEU A 73 -6.71 11.33 0.16
N TRP A 74 -5.75 12.22 0.35
CA TRP A 74 -4.67 12.06 1.33
C TRP A 74 -5.20 11.92 2.76
N LEU A 75 -6.18 12.74 3.16
CA LEU A 75 -6.83 12.65 4.47
C LEU A 75 -7.47 11.26 4.68
N ASN A 76 -8.14 10.72 3.66
CA ASN A 76 -8.83 9.43 3.77
C ASN A 76 -7.86 8.23 3.65
N THR A 77 -6.86 8.29 2.76
CA THR A 77 -6.01 7.13 2.47
C THR A 77 -4.75 7.05 3.34
N PHE A 78 -4.32 8.17 3.93
CA PHE A 78 -3.14 8.21 4.78
C PHE A 78 -3.47 8.66 6.20
N ILE A 79 -4.06 9.85 6.40
CA ILE A 79 -4.23 10.45 7.74
C ILE A 79 -5.20 9.61 8.58
N ALA A 80 -6.37 9.25 8.07
CA ALA A 80 -7.36 8.50 8.84
C ALA A 80 -6.81 7.13 9.29
N PRO A 81 -6.20 6.29 8.41
CA PRO A 81 -5.55 5.07 8.86
C PRO A 81 -4.37 5.30 9.82
N ALA A 82 -3.57 6.36 9.62
CA ALA A 82 -2.44 6.66 10.50
C ALA A 82 -2.89 7.02 11.93
N ILE A 83 -3.94 7.85 12.03
CA ILE A 83 -4.56 8.17 13.33
C ILE A 83 -5.10 6.90 13.99
N MET A 84 -5.80 6.05 13.25
CA MET A 84 -6.31 4.78 13.75
C MET A 84 -5.16 3.89 14.29
N MET A 85 -4.06 3.74 13.55
CA MET A 85 -2.89 2.98 13.98
C MET A 85 -2.26 3.55 15.26
N PHE A 86 -2.20 4.89 15.37
CA PHE A 86 -1.74 5.56 16.58
C PHE A 86 -2.62 5.23 17.79
N TYR A 87 -3.95 5.24 17.64
CA TYR A 87 -4.87 4.88 18.71
C TYR A 87 -4.76 3.41 19.09
N PHE A 88 -4.63 2.49 18.13
CA PHE A 88 -4.42 1.07 18.45
C PHE A 88 -3.15 0.84 19.26
N LYS A 89 -2.07 1.56 18.96
CA LYS A 89 -0.85 1.52 19.77
C LYS A 89 -1.09 2.08 21.18
N LYS A 90 -1.79 3.22 21.29
CA LYS A 90 -2.09 3.86 22.57
C LYS A 90 -2.98 2.99 23.46
N MET A 91 -3.90 2.23 22.86
CA MET A 91 -4.79 1.28 23.57
C MET A 91 -4.12 -0.06 23.88
N GLY A 92 -2.86 -0.27 23.46
CA GLY A 92 -2.15 -1.52 23.69
C GLY A 92 -2.60 -2.69 22.80
N MET A 93 -3.39 -2.41 21.75
CA MET A 93 -3.85 -3.43 20.79
C MET A 93 -2.73 -3.87 19.82
N ILE A 94 -1.73 -3.02 19.62
CA ILE A 94 -0.51 -3.31 18.89
C ILE A 94 0.70 -2.81 19.68
N THR A 95 1.80 -3.56 19.62
CA THR A 95 3.03 -3.22 20.37
C THR A 95 3.86 -2.15 19.64
N SER A 96 3.81 -2.14 18.31
CA SER A 96 4.58 -1.23 17.46
C SER A 96 3.77 -0.77 16.26
N LEU A 97 4.00 0.47 15.79
CA LEU A 97 3.42 0.96 14.54
C LEU A 97 3.94 0.20 13.29
N TYR A 98 5.07 -0.50 13.42
CA TYR A 98 5.58 -1.36 12.34
C TYR A 98 4.85 -2.71 12.25
N VAL A 99 4.06 -3.06 13.28
CA VAL A 99 3.24 -4.26 13.38
C VAL A 99 4.00 -5.50 12.89
N GLU A 100 5.08 -5.85 13.60
CA GLU A 100 5.99 -6.94 13.19
C GLU A 100 5.35 -8.32 13.36
N ASP A 101 4.54 -8.50 14.39
CA ASP A 101 3.82 -9.74 14.66
C ASP A 101 2.64 -9.90 13.68
N ALA A 102 2.53 -11.08 13.08
CA ALA A 102 1.43 -11.43 12.19
C ALA A 102 0.05 -11.40 12.88
N ALA A 103 -0.01 -11.76 14.17
CA ALA A 103 -1.25 -11.73 14.94
C ALA A 103 -1.77 -10.31 15.14
N GLU A 104 -0.87 -9.35 15.41
CA GLU A 104 -1.22 -7.94 15.60
C GLU A 104 -1.70 -7.25 14.32
N ARG A 105 -1.41 -7.79 13.12
CA ARG A 105 -1.79 -7.20 11.82
C ARG A 105 -3.26 -7.33 11.50
N ARG A 106 -3.95 -8.31 12.07
CA ARG A 106 -5.33 -8.65 11.70
C ARG A 106 -6.27 -7.46 11.89
N ILE A 107 -6.30 -6.89 13.09
CA ILE A 107 -7.19 -5.76 13.42
C ILE A 107 -6.84 -4.51 12.60
N PRO A 108 -5.57 -4.05 12.51
CA PRO A 108 -5.19 -2.94 11.65
C PRO A 108 -5.58 -3.10 10.18
N TYR A 109 -5.38 -4.26 9.59
CA TYR A 109 -5.74 -4.46 8.19
C TYR A 109 -7.25 -4.42 7.97
N VAL A 110 -8.05 -5.08 8.83
CA VAL A 110 -9.52 -5.01 8.74
C VAL A 110 -10.01 -3.57 8.88
N ALA A 111 -9.46 -2.82 9.82
CA ALA A 111 -9.82 -1.42 10.01
C ALA A 111 -9.40 -0.54 8.80
N CYS A 112 -8.22 -0.80 8.19
CA CYS A 112 -7.85 -0.15 6.93
C CYS A 112 -8.82 -0.50 5.81
N VAL A 113 -9.25 -1.75 5.68
CA VAL A 113 -10.27 -2.17 4.68
C VAL A 113 -11.57 -1.39 4.86
N ILE A 114 -12.02 -1.21 6.11
CA ILE A 114 -13.23 -0.42 6.41
C ILE A 114 -13.03 1.04 6.00
N ILE A 115 -11.91 1.66 6.38
CA ILE A 115 -11.63 3.08 6.06
C ILE A 115 -11.57 3.29 4.54
N TYR A 116 -10.85 2.43 3.81
CA TYR A 116 -10.76 2.53 2.34
C TYR A 116 -12.07 2.18 1.65
N GLY A 117 -12.86 1.24 2.19
CA GLY A 117 -14.20 0.94 1.72
C GLY A 117 -15.15 2.12 1.89
N LEU A 118 -15.10 2.81 3.03
CA LEU A 118 -15.84 4.04 3.27
C LEU A 118 -15.39 5.16 2.31
N ALA A 119 -14.08 5.32 2.09
CA ALA A 119 -13.57 6.27 1.11
C ALA A 119 -14.08 5.95 -0.30
N THR A 120 -14.03 4.68 -0.72
CA THR A 120 -14.59 4.22 -2.00
C THR A 120 -16.07 4.61 -2.13
N TYR A 121 -16.87 4.36 -1.10
CA TYR A 121 -18.28 4.72 -1.07
C TYR A 121 -18.51 6.24 -1.11
N LEU A 122 -17.75 7.01 -0.33
CA LEU A 122 -17.84 8.47 -0.30
C LEU A 122 -17.54 9.07 -1.68
N PHE A 123 -16.46 8.69 -2.32
CA PHE A 123 -16.05 9.22 -3.62
C PHE A 123 -16.94 8.73 -4.77
N GLY A 124 -17.51 7.53 -4.65
CA GLY A 124 -18.38 6.97 -5.71
C GLY A 124 -19.82 7.47 -5.67
N TRP A 125 -20.36 7.73 -4.48
CA TRP A 125 -21.81 7.99 -4.35
C TRP A 125 -22.18 9.23 -3.53
N GLN A 126 -21.38 9.62 -2.54
CA GLN A 126 -21.78 10.69 -1.63
C GLN A 126 -21.22 12.07 -2.03
N LEU A 127 -20.03 12.11 -2.60
CA LEU A 127 -19.37 13.36 -2.98
C LEU A 127 -19.73 13.72 -4.44
N GLN A 128 -20.95 14.22 -4.62
CA GLN A 128 -21.35 14.78 -5.91
C GLN A 128 -20.85 16.24 -6.03
N PRO A 129 -20.41 16.69 -7.20
CA PRO A 129 -20.41 16.01 -8.51
C PRO A 129 -19.20 15.11 -8.80
N ILE A 130 -18.29 14.86 -7.84
CA ILE A 130 -17.04 14.09 -8.06
C ILE A 130 -17.38 12.68 -8.56
N GLY A 131 -18.35 12.00 -7.94
CA GLY A 131 -18.72 10.65 -8.32
C GLY A 131 -19.28 10.54 -9.75
N GLU A 132 -19.86 11.61 -10.28
CA GLU A 132 -20.38 11.66 -11.67
C GLU A 132 -19.29 12.06 -12.67
N LEU A 133 -18.43 13.04 -12.34
CA LEU A 133 -17.41 13.57 -13.25
C LEU A 133 -16.16 12.69 -13.29
N ALA A 134 -15.79 12.09 -12.17
CA ALA A 134 -14.55 11.31 -12.02
C ALA A 134 -14.80 9.97 -11.31
N PRO A 135 -15.67 9.09 -11.83
CA PRO A 135 -16.00 7.80 -11.21
C PRO A 135 -14.76 6.89 -11.09
N GLN A 136 -13.74 7.09 -11.91
CA GLN A 136 -12.48 6.35 -11.88
C GLN A 136 -11.75 6.48 -10.55
N ILE A 137 -11.95 7.59 -9.81
CA ILE A 137 -11.38 7.75 -8.47
C ILE A 137 -11.90 6.65 -7.53
N SER A 138 -13.21 6.41 -7.55
CA SER A 138 -13.82 5.34 -6.72
C SER A 138 -13.40 3.95 -7.18
N VAL A 139 -13.22 3.74 -8.49
CA VAL A 139 -12.73 2.47 -9.07
C VAL A 139 -11.30 2.18 -8.62
N ILE A 140 -10.41 3.19 -8.63
CA ILE A 140 -9.03 3.04 -8.11
C ILE A 140 -9.07 2.74 -6.60
N LEU A 141 -9.87 3.48 -5.83
CA LEU A 141 -10.02 3.22 -4.38
C LEU A 141 -10.58 1.81 -4.11
N ALA A 142 -11.53 1.33 -4.91
CA ALA A 142 -12.05 -0.04 -4.82
C ALA A 142 -10.95 -1.08 -5.08
N SER A 143 -10.08 -0.85 -6.07
CA SER A 143 -8.93 -1.71 -6.35
C SER A 143 -7.98 -1.80 -5.16
N VAL A 144 -7.66 -0.66 -4.54
CA VAL A 144 -6.81 -0.62 -3.34
C VAL A 144 -7.51 -1.31 -2.17
N THR A 145 -8.80 -1.07 -1.97
CA THR A 145 -9.61 -1.72 -0.93
C THR A 145 -9.61 -3.24 -1.10
N LEU A 146 -9.79 -3.73 -2.32
CA LEU A 146 -9.74 -5.15 -2.62
C LEU A 146 -8.34 -5.75 -2.35
N SER A 147 -7.28 -5.05 -2.74
CA SER A 147 -5.90 -5.46 -2.44
C SER A 147 -5.67 -5.55 -0.93
N LEU A 148 -6.14 -4.56 -0.16
CA LEU A 148 -6.08 -4.55 1.31
C LEU A 148 -6.89 -5.72 1.92
N ALA A 149 -8.08 -6.00 1.39
CA ALA A 149 -8.91 -7.11 1.86
C ALA A 149 -8.22 -8.47 1.62
N LEU A 150 -7.61 -8.65 0.45
CA LEU A 150 -6.85 -9.86 0.12
C LEU A 150 -5.65 -10.05 1.04
N ILE A 151 -4.83 -8.99 1.27
CA ILE A 151 -3.70 -9.12 2.19
C ILE A 151 -4.15 -9.27 3.65
N ALA A 152 -5.28 -8.68 4.05
CA ALA A 152 -5.90 -8.91 5.35
C ALA A 152 -6.25 -10.40 5.52
N MET A 153 -6.93 -10.99 4.54
CA MET A 153 -7.31 -12.39 4.54
C MET A 153 -6.10 -13.33 4.57
N VAL A 154 -5.10 -13.08 3.70
CA VAL A 154 -3.86 -13.89 3.67
C VAL A 154 -3.09 -13.78 4.98
N SER A 155 -3.12 -12.59 5.63
CA SER A 155 -2.39 -12.34 6.88
C SER A 155 -2.90 -13.16 8.08
N TYR A 156 -4.06 -13.81 7.96
CA TYR A 156 -4.51 -14.78 8.97
C TYR A 156 -3.66 -16.06 9.00
N PHE A 157 -3.08 -16.43 7.86
CA PHE A 157 -2.36 -17.69 7.69
C PHE A 157 -0.88 -17.49 7.39
N TRP A 158 -0.54 -16.40 6.69
CA TRP A 158 0.81 -16.16 6.21
C TRP A 158 1.13 -14.67 6.10
N LYS A 159 2.36 -14.29 6.44
CA LYS A 159 2.81 -12.89 6.42
C LYS A 159 3.08 -12.44 4.98
N ILE A 160 2.25 -11.57 4.42
CA ILE A 160 2.44 -10.95 3.10
C ILE A 160 2.94 -9.51 3.24
N SER A 161 3.64 -8.97 2.24
CA SER A 161 4.22 -7.63 2.28
C SER A 161 3.25 -6.57 1.73
N ALA A 162 2.73 -5.70 2.61
CA ALA A 162 1.89 -4.57 2.20
C ALA A 162 2.63 -3.54 1.32
N HIS A 163 3.94 -3.31 1.55
CA HIS A 163 4.76 -2.46 0.69
C HIS A 163 4.85 -3.02 -0.73
N ALA A 164 5.08 -4.32 -0.84
CA ALA A 164 5.14 -5.01 -2.13
C ALA A 164 3.80 -4.97 -2.85
N THR A 165 2.68 -5.16 -2.12
CA THR A 165 1.32 -5.07 -2.68
C THR A 165 1.02 -3.65 -3.18
N GLY A 166 1.40 -2.61 -2.42
CA GLY A 166 1.20 -1.22 -2.84
C GLY A 166 1.97 -0.88 -4.13
N ILE A 167 3.25 -1.21 -4.20
CA ILE A 167 4.08 -0.99 -5.40
C ILE A 167 3.57 -1.83 -6.58
N GLY A 168 3.25 -3.12 -6.36
CA GLY A 168 2.65 -3.98 -7.38
C GLY A 168 1.35 -3.40 -7.92
N GLY A 169 0.51 -2.81 -7.03
CA GLY A 169 -0.72 -2.13 -7.40
C GLY A 169 -0.48 -0.92 -8.30
N VAL A 170 0.50 -0.07 -7.97
CA VAL A 170 0.87 1.08 -8.82
C VAL A 170 1.38 0.60 -10.18
N ILE A 171 2.28 -0.40 -10.21
CA ILE A 171 2.79 -0.96 -11.47
C ILE A 171 1.62 -1.52 -12.31
N GLY A 172 0.71 -2.28 -11.70
CA GLY A 172 -0.46 -2.84 -12.40
C GLY A 172 -1.40 -1.76 -12.95
N MET A 173 -1.66 -0.69 -12.18
CA MET A 173 -2.48 0.42 -12.60
C MET A 173 -1.83 1.17 -13.77
N LEU A 174 -0.58 1.61 -13.63
CA LEU A 174 0.13 2.37 -14.66
C LEU A 174 0.31 1.56 -15.94
N SER A 175 0.75 0.30 -15.86
CA SER A 175 0.91 -0.56 -17.04
C SER A 175 -0.43 -0.87 -17.71
N GLY A 176 -1.48 -1.12 -16.93
CA GLY A 176 -2.81 -1.37 -17.44
C GLY A 176 -3.36 -0.16 -18.21
N LEU A 177 -3.31 1.04 -17.61
CA LEU A 177 -3.77 2.28 -18.25
C LEU A 177 -2.94 2.61 -19.50
N MET A 178 -1.61 2.48 -19.42
CA MET A 178 -0.72 2.74 -20.54
C MET A 178 -1.05 1.83 -21.74
N ILE A 179 -1.25 0.53 -21.52
CA ILE A 179 -1.52 -0.43 -22.58
C ILE A 179 -2.94 -0.26 -23.13
N ARG A 180 -3.93 -0.06 -22.26
CA ARG A 180 -5.34 -0.01 -22.67
C ARG A 180 -5.70 1.28 -23.43
N PHE A 181 -5.10 2.41 -23.07
CA PHE A 181 -5.43 3.73 -23.60
C PHE A 181 -4.30 4.35 -24.45
N ASP A 182 -3.22 3.60 -24.67
CA ASP A 182 -2.03 4.08 -25.41
C ASP A 182 -1.42 5.37 -24.81
N GLU A 183 -1.48 5.48 -23.47
CA GLU A 183 -1.04 6.68 -22.74
C GLU A 183 0.47 6.63 -22.48
N SER A 184 1.24 7.12 -23.44
CA SER A 184 2.71 7.09 -23.39
C SER A 184 3.31 7.94 -22.28
N ALA A 185 2.60 8.96 -21.76
CA ALA A 185 3.05 9.79 -20.63
C ALA A 185 3.28 8.95 -19.37
N LEU A 186 2.63 7.79 -19.23
CA LEU A 186 2.79 6.89 -18.09
C LEU A 186 4.04 6.00 -18.16
N LEU A 187 4.77 5.96 -19.27
CA LEU A 187 5.94 5.10 -19.44
C LEU A 187 7.07 5.44 -18.43
N MET A 188 7.46 6.71 -18.35
CA MET A 188 8.53 7.13 -17.43
C MET A 188 8.16 6.94 -15.95
N PRO A 189 6.95 7.30 -15.51
CA PRO A 189 6.45 6.94 -14.18
C PRO A 189 6.46 5.44 -13.89
N LEU A 190 6.08 4.60 -14.86
CA LEU A 190 6.11 3.15 -14.71
C LEU A 190 7.54 2.64 -14.49
N ILE A 191 8.49 3.05 -15.33
CA ILE A 191 9.91 2.69 -15.19
C ILE A 191 10.44 3.14 -13.82
N THR A 192 10.17 4.38 -13.44
CA THR A 192 10.59 4.95 -12.15
C THR A 192 10.00 4.15 -10.98
N THR A 193 8.71 3.77 -11.06
CA THR A 193 8.05 2.95 -10.04
C THR A 193 8.68 1.56 -9.91
N ILE A 194 9.05 0.93 -11.03
CA ILE A 194 9.74 -0.37 -11.03
C ILE A 194 11.11 -0.26 -10.35
N LEU A 195 11.89 0.79 -10.65
CA LEU A 195 13.21 1.01 -10.03
C LEU A 195 13.10 1.28 -8.52
N ILE A 196 12.20 2.19 -8.13
CA ILE A 196 11.92 2.48 -6.72
C ILE A 196 11.41 1.22 -6.01
N GLY A 197 10.54 0.46 -6.66
CA GLY A 197 10.02 -0.80 -6.17
C GLY A 197 11.13 -1.80 -5.87
N GLY A 198 12.11 -1.95 -6.78
CA GLY A 198 13.30 -2.80 -6.57
C GLY A 198 14.09 -2.39 -5.33
N TRP A 199 14.36 -1.08 -5.15
CA TRP A 199 15.04 -0.56 -3.96
C TRP A 199 14.24 -0.77 -2.68
N LEU A 200 12.93 -0.51 -2.72
CA LEU A 200 12.06 -0.73 -1.58
C LEU A 200 11.99 -2.22 -1.19
N MET A 201 11.88 -3.13 -2.15
CA MET A 201 11.89 -4.58 -1.86
C MET A 201 13.24 -5.02 -1.28
N SER A 202 14.37 -4.53 -1.81
CA SER A 202 15.70 -4.75 -1.25
C SER A 202 15.80 -4.24 0.20
N ALA A 203 15.26 -3.04 0.49
CA ALA A 203 15.21 -2.49 1.84
C ALA A 203 14.39 -3.39 2.79
N ARG A 204 13.26 -3.96 2.33
CA ARG A 204 12.44 -4.87 3.15
C ARG A 204 13.13 -6.19 3.46
N LEU A 205 13.96 -6.71 2.52
CA LEU A 205 14.81 -7.87 2.73
C LEU A 205 15.95 -7.55 3.71
N GLN A 206 16.64 -6.43 3.51
CA GLN A 206 17.72 -5.99 4.39
C GLN A 206 17.29 -5.81 5.84
N LEU A 207 16.09 -5.28 6.06
CA LEU A 207 15.50 -5.11 7.40
C LEU A 207 14.94 -6.44 7.99
N ASN A 208 15.12 -7.57 7.30
CA ASN A 208 14.52 -8.87 7.68
C ASN A 208 13.00 -8.79 7.96
N ALA A 209 12.34 -7.79 7.36
CA ALA A 209 10.91 -7.57 7.56
C ALA A 209 10.04 -8.61 6.84
N HIS A 210 10.53 -9.14 5.72
CA HIS A 210 9.84 -10.13 4.88
C HIS A 210 10.83 -11.08 4.21
N THR A 211 10.35 -12.27 3.83
CA THR A 211 11.06 -13.21 2.97
C THR A 211 10.83 -12.87 1.48
N PRO A 212 11.71 -13.33 0.56
CA PRO A 212 11.49 -13.14 -0.88
C PRO A 212 10.11 -13.61 -1.36
N ALA A 213 9.63 -14.77 -0.88
CA ALA A 213 8.31 -15.29 -1.23
C ALA A 213 7.16 -14.36 -0.80
N GLN A 214 7.25 -13.76 0.40
CA GLN A 214 6.27 -12.80 0.90
C GLN A 214 6.22 -11.51 0.08
N ILE A 215 7.36 -11.09 -0.45
CA ILE A 215 7.49 -9.93 -1.33
C ILE A 215 6.89 -10.24 -2.69
N VAL A 216 7.30 -11.34 -3.31
CA VAL A 216 6.80 -11.76 -4.63
C VAL A 216 5.28 -11.91 -4.60
N ALA A 217 4.72 -12.60 -3.61
CA ALA A 217 3.27 -12.72 -3.45
C ALA A 217 2.58 -11.36 -3.30
N GLY A 218 3.18 -10.43 -2.55
CA GLY A 218 2.65 -9.07 -2.42
C GLY A 218 2.62 -8.33 -3.75
N VAL A 219 3.73 -8.33 -4.51
CA VAL A 219 3.79 -7.70 -5.84
C VAL A 219 2.74 -8.29 -6.77
N PHE A 220 2.65 -9.62 -6.85
CA PHE A 220 1.65 -10.28 -7.70
C PHE A 220 0.22 -9.95 -7.30
N CYS A 221 -0.09 -9.92 -6.01
CA CYS A 221 -1.41 -9.54 -5.52
C CYS A 221 -1.80 -8.15 -5.99
N GLY A 222 -0.98 -7.13 -5.74
CA GLY A 222 -1.26 -5.76 -6.14
C GLY A 222 -1.34 -5.59 -7.66
N LEU A 223 -0.36 -6.15 -8.38
CA LEU A 223 -0.30 -6.09 -9.84
C LEU A 223 -1.54 -6.71 -10.48
N THR A 224 -1.92 -7.90 -10.07
CA THR A 224 -3.08 -8.62 -10.65
C THR A 224 -4.39 -7.87 -10.38
N VAL A 225 -4.61 -7.44 -9.13
CA VAL A 225 -5.84 -6.71 -8.77
C VAL A 225 -5.96 -5.41 -9.57
N SER A 226 -4.90 -4.60 -9.63
CA SER A 226 -4.94 -3.31 -10.31
C SER A 226 -5.03 -3.46 -11.84
N SER A 227 -4.30 -4.41 -12.43
CA SER A 227 -4.43 -4.68 -13.88
C SER A 227 -5.82 -5.20 -14.24
N ALA A 228 -6.39 -6.10 -13.44
CA ALA A 228 -7.76 -6.58 -13.62
C ALA A 228 -8.79 -5.43 -13.47
N THR A 229 -8.56 -4.53 -12.50
CA THR A 229 -9.43 -3.35 -12.33
C THR A 229 -9.42 -2.49 -13.59
N VAL A 230 -8.25 -2.20 -14.16
CA VAL A 230 -8.18 -1.43 -15.41
C VAL A 230 -8.88 -2.18 -16.55
N TYR A 231 -8.66 -3.47 -16.66
CA TYR A 231 -9.24 -4.25 -17.75
C TYR A 231 -10.77 -4.31 -17.72
N PHE A 232 -11.38 -4.42 -16.54
CA PHE A 232 -12.83 -4.63 -16.42
C PHE A 232 -13.63 -3.35 -16.14
N PHE A 233 -13.04 -2.31 -15.59
CA PHE A 233 -13.78 -1.16 -15.05
C PHE A 233 -13.36 0.21 -15.60
N PHE A 234 -12.30 0.30 -16.41
CA PHE A 234 -11.95 1.46 -17.19
C PHE A 234 -12.31 1.25 -18.66
#